data_6a2c8240b2a4a6ea9ce116925d406ef4
#
_entry.id   6a2c8240b2a4a6ea9ce116925d406ef4
#
_cell.length_a   1.000
_cell.length_b   1.000
_cell.length_c   1.000
_cell.angle_alpha   90.00
_cell.angle_beta   90.00
_cell.angle_gamma   90.00
#
_symmetry.space_group_name_H-M   'P 1'
#
loop_
_entity.id
_entity.type
_entity.pdbx_description
1 polymer ?
#
loop_
_entity_poly.entity_id
_entity_poly.type
_entity_poly.pdbx_seq_one_letter_code
_entity_poly.pdbx_strand_id
1 'polypeptide(L)'
;MNVLIVDDEPLARQGLRRELAGVPGIVVSGEAGSRDDAVRAIVDRRPDLVLLDIQLGRHSAFEIIEQIGVEEMPLVIFVTAYDRHAIRAFEVNALDYVLKPVDPIRLREALDRAARAHGAGPRRQTSRRAKALAAAGLAVAPTEPGPLERIVARDGDRLTFVDVAAVDWIEACGNYVQLHVGPRRY
;
A
#
# COMPACT_ATOMS: atom_id res chain seq x y z
N MET A 1 -3.66 -13.11 9.76
CA MET A 1 -3.27 -12.54 8.47
C MET A 1 -1.80 -12.84 8.23
N ASN A 2 -1.48 -13.53 7.13
CA ASN A 2 -0.12 -13.91 6.75
C ASN A 2 0.55 -12.76 5.99
N VAL A 3 1.71 -12.31 6.46
CA VAL A 3 2.42 -11.16 5.92
C VAL A 3 3.75 -11.60 5.33
N LEU A 4 4.03 -11.19 4.10
CA LEU A 4 5.34 -11.31 3.46
C LEU A 4 6.06 -9.97 3.56
N ILE A 5 7.33 -9.98 3.95
CA ILE A 5 8.20 -8.79 3.98
C ILE A 5 9.12 -8.85 2.76
N VAL A 6 9.11 -7.78 1.96
CA VAL A 6 9.92 -7.67 0.74
C VAL A 6 10.73 -6.38 0.78
N ASP A 7 12.04 -6.52 0.91
CA ASP A 7 12.99 -5.42 1.02
C ASP A 7 14.40 -5.95 0.72
N ASP A 8 15.21 -5.28 -0.05
CA ASP A 8 16.57 -5.77 -0.37
C ASP A 8 17.54 -5.55 0.81
N GLU A 9 17.22 -4.65 1.74
CA GLU A 9 18.01 -4.39 2.93
C GLU A 9 17.70 -5.40 4.06
N PRO A 10 18.64 -6.28 4.47
CA PRO A 10 18.41 -7.24 5.56
C PRO A 10 18.03 -6.59 6.89
N LEU A 11 18.60 -5.43 7.20
CA LEU A 11 18.31 -4.70 8.44
C LEU A 11 16.90 -4.13 8.45
N ALA A 12 16.40 -3.65 7.31
CA ALA A 12 15.03 -3.17 7.19
C ALA A 12 14.03 -4.32 7.39
N ARG A 13 14.27 -5.51 6.76
CA ARG A 13 13.44 -6.69 7.00
C ARG A 13 13.43 -7.11 8.47
N GLN A 14 14.61 -7.11 9.13
CA GLN A 14 14.71 -7.43 10.55
C GLN A 14 13.94 -6.44 11.41
N GLY A 15 14.00 -5.15 11.09
CA GLY A 15 13.24 -4.09 11.75
C GLY A 15 11.73 -4.34 11.63
N LEU A 16 11.23 -4.53 10.43
CA LEU A 16 9.81 -4.82 10.18
C LEU A 16 9.36 -6.10 10.90
N ARG A 17 10.17 -7.16 10.89
CA ARG A 17 9.85 -8.38 11.63
C ARG A 17 9.67 -8.14 13.12
N ARG A 18 10.52 -7.31 13.75
CA ARG A 18 10.39 -6.95 15.17
C ARG A 18 9.10 -6.18 15.44
N GLU A 19 8.78 -5.21 14.60
CA GLU A 19 7.55 -4.44 14.72
C GLU A 19 6.29 -5.32 14.58
N LEU A 20 6.33 -6.32 13.69
CA LEU A 20 5.22 -7.25 13.47
C LEU A 20 5.08 -8.30 14.60
N ALA A 21 6.15 -8.65 15.29
CA ALA A 21 6.16 -9.72 16.31
C ALA A 21 5.20 -9.44 17.48
N GLY A 22 4.90 -8.17 17.76
CA GLY A 22 3.96 -7.76 18.83
C GLY A 22 2.53 -7.51 18.35
N VAL A 23 2.21 -7.76 17.08
CA VAL A 23 0.90 -7.43 16.50
C VAL A 23 -0.04 -8.64 16.52
N PRO A 24 -1.12 -8.62 17.31
CA PRO A 24 -2.06 -9.72 17.37
C PRO A 24 -2.68 -10.05 16.01
N GLY A 25 -2.76 -11.33 15.67
CA GLY A 25 -3.38 -11.79 14.43
C GLY A 25 -2.50 -11.64 13.17
N ILE A 26 -1.25 -11.21 13.31
CA ILE A 26 -0.28 -11.14 12.22
C ILE A 26 0.76 -12.25 12.38
N VAL A 27 1.05 -12.93 11.27
CA VAL A 27 2.09 -13.96 11.17
C VAL A 27 2.98 -13.61 9.98
N VAL A 28 4.28 -13.44 10.22
CA VAL A 28 5.24 -13.28 9.13
C VAL A 28 5.44 -14.63 8.45
N SER A 29 4.89 -14.79 7.26
CA SER A 29 4.94 -16.02 6.47
C SER A 29 6.25 -16.21 5.71
N GLY A 30 7.03 -15.13 5.55
CA GLY A 30 8.32 -15.17 4.88
C GLY A 30 8.94 -13.80 4.69
N GLU A 31 10.15 -13.84 4.11
CA GLU A 31 10.91 -12.66 3.70
C GLU A 31 11.46 -12.89 2.30
N ALA A 32 11.62 -11.82 1.52
CA ALA A 32 12.28 -11.82 0.23
C ALA A 32 13.19 -10.59 0.11
N GLY A 33 14.40 -10.79 -0.41
CA GLY A 33 15.40 -9.74 -0.59
C GLY A 33 15.64 -9.37 -2.05
N SER A 34 14.90 -9.97 -2.97
CA SER A 34 15.00 -9.69 -4.41
C SER A 34 13.63 -9.77 -5.07
N ARG A 35 13.55 -9.19 -6.29
CA ARG A 35 12.36 -9.29 -7.14
C ARG A 35 11.93 -10.75 -7.36
N ASP A 36 12.86 -11.61 -7.76
CA ASP A 36 12.53 -12.99 -8.13
C ASP A 36 12.13 -13.84 -6.90
N ASP A 37 12.75 -13.59 -5.75
CA ASP A 37 12.35 -14.21 -4.49
C ASP A 37 10.95 -13.73 -4.05
N ALA A 38 10.65 -12.46 -4.25
CA ALA A 38 9.35 -11.88 -3.94
C ALA A 38 8.23 -12.50 -4.81
N VAL A 39 8.45 -12.59 -6.12
CA VAL A 39 7.49 -13.23 -7.04
C VAL A 39 7.24 -14.68 -6.63
N ARG A 40 8.29 -15.47 -6.40
CA ARG A 40 8.16 -16.86 -5.94
C ARG A 40 7.40 -16.95 -4.62
N ALA A 41 7.78 -16.13 -3.64
CA ALA A 41 7.16 -16.17 -2.33
C ALA A 41 5.67 -15.78 -2.36
N ILE A 42 5.28 -14.84 -3.22
CA ILE A 42 3.87 -14.45 -3.39
C ILE A 42 3.07 -15.59 -4.00
N VAL A 43 3.57 -16.20 -5.07
CA VAL A 43 2.90 -17.30 -5.78
C VAL A 43 2.77 -18.54 -4.89
N ASP A 44 3.88 -18.96 -4.25
CA ASP A 44 3.94 -20.21 -3.50
C ASP A 44 3.22 -20.12 -2.14
N ARG A 45 3.37 -19.00 -1.44
CA ARG A 45 2.88 -18.84 -0.07
C ARG A 45 1.52 -18.18 0.03
N ARG A 46 1.08 -17.49 -1.04
CA ARG A 46 -0.18 -16.75 -1.11
C ARG A 46 -0.44 -15.92 0.16
N PRO A 47 0.44 -14.98 0.49
CA PRO A 47 0.25 -14.15 1.68
C PRO A 47 -1.01 -13.29 1.55
N ASP A 48 -1.59 -12.89 2.67
CA ASP A 48 -2.74 -11.98 2.70
C ASP A 48 -2.31 -10.53 2.47
N LEU A 49 -1.08 -10.19 2.90
CA LEU A 49 -0.50 -8.85 2.83
C LEU A 49 0.98 -8.95 2.47
N VAL A 50 1.45 -8.03 1.64
CA VAL A 50 2.88 -7.79 1.37
C VAL A 50 3.26 -6.41 1.87
N LEU A 51 4.27 -6.34 2.76
CA LEU A 51 5.02 -5.12 3.03
C LEU A 51 6.14 -5.06 2.00
N LEU A 52 6.10 -4.08 1.11
CA LEU A 52 6.91 -4.07 -0.11
C LEU A 52 7.70 -2.77 -0.22
N ASP A 53 9.04 -2.87 -0.25
CA ASP A 53 9.84 -1.72 -0.68
C ASP A 53 9.66 -1.48 -2.17
N ILE A 54 9.60 -0.22 -2.56
CA ILE A 54 9.48 0.18 -3.97
C ILE A 54 10.76 -0.12 -4.74
N GLN A 55 11.91 0.07 -4.10
CA GLN A 55 13.20 -0.17 -4.72
C GLN A 55 13.80 -1.46 -4.19
N LEU A 56 14.05 -2.42 -5.07
CA LEU A 56 14.68 -3.71 -4.76
C LEU A 56 15.98 -3.85 -5.58
N GLY A 57 17.06 -3.26 -5.09
CA GLY A 57 18.30 -3.13 -5.84
C GLY A 57 18.09 -2.32 -7.11
N ARG A 58 18.24 -2.95 -8.27
CA ARG A 58 17.99 -2.32 -9.59
C ARG A 58 16.54 -2.44 -10.09
N HIS A 59 15.70 -3.19 -9.39
CA HIS A 59 14.33 -3.48 -9.78
C HIS A 59 13.34 -2.63 -8.97
N SER A 60 12.19 -2.41 -9.57
CA SER A 60 11.07 -1.74 -8.92
C SER A 60 10.01 -2.75 -8.47
N ALA A 61 9.37 -2.47 -7.34
CA ALA A 61 8.19 -3.21 -6.90
C ALA A 61 7.08 -3.28 -7.95
N PHE A 62 6.99 -2.27 -8.81
CA PHE A 62 5.99 -2.24 -9.89
C PHE A 62 6.21 -3.35 -10.92
N GLU A 63 7.47 -3.78 -11.15
CA GLU A 63 7.76 -4.93 -12.00
C GLU A 63 7.23 -6.25 -11.42
N ILE A 64 7.21 -6.39 -10.07
CA ILE A 64 6.62 -7.54 -9.38
C ILE A 64 5.11 -7.56 -9.61
N ILE A 65 4.45 -6.39 -9.43
CA ILE A 65 3.01 -6.24 -9.59
C ILE A 65 2.60 -6.51 -11.04
N GLU A 66 3.37 -6.00 -11.99
CA GLU A 66 3.14 -6.23 -13.42
C GLU A 66 3.29 -7.71 -13.81
N GLN A 67 4.32 -8.38 -13.28
CA GLN A 67 4.58 -9.78 -13.57
C GLN A 67 3.54 -10.73 -12.98
N ILE A 68 3.05 -10.47 -11.76
CA ILE A 68 2.05 -11.30 -11.08
C ILE A 68 0.65 -11.00 -11.64
N GLY A 69 0.43 -9.76 -12.04
CA GLY A 69 -0.88 -9.23 -12.37
C GLY A 69 -1.59 -8.70 -11.12
N VAL A 70 -2.18 -7.52 -11.26
CA VAL A 70 -2.80 -6.80 -10.11
C VAL A 70 -3.94 -7.58 -9.46
N GLU A 71 -4.67 -8.38 -10.24
CA GLU A 71 -5.79 -9.22 -9.77
C GLU A 71 -5.31 -10.35 -8.83
N GLU A 72 -4.09 -10.86 -9.07
CA GLU A 72 -3.48 -11.95 -8.31
C GLU A 72 -2.62 -11.45 -7.14
N MET A 73 -2.36 -10.13 -7.08
CA MET A 73 -1.59 -9.55 -5.98
C MET A 73 -2.38 -9.59 -4.67
N PRO A 74 -1.72 -9.96 -3.55
CA PRO A 74 -2.28 -9.76 -2.22
C PRO A 74 -2.47 -8.26 -1.91
N LEU A 75 -2.98 -7.94 -0.72
CA LEU A 75 -2.94 -6.56 -0.23
C LEU A 75 -1.49 -6.06 -0.19
N VAL A 76 -1.25 -4.81 -0.60
CA VAL A 76 0.08 -4.21 -0.61
C VAL A 76 0.10 -2.97 0.29
N ILE A 77 1.08 -2.92 1.18
CA ILE A 77 1.52 -1.71 1.86
C ILE A 77 2.95 -1.44 1.41
N PHE A 78 3.18 -0.29 0.81
CA PHE A 78 4.54 0.11 0.48
C PHE A 78 5.27 0.61 1.73
N VAL A 79 6.52 0.16 1.92
CA VAL A 79 7.41 0.61 2.99
C VAL A 79 8.73 1.03 2.36
N THR A 80 8.95 2.32 2.19
CA THR A 80 10.07 2.81 1.36
C THR A 80 10.63 4.15 1.83
N ALA A 81 11.87 4.45 1.43
CA ALA A 81 12.49 5.75 1.68
C ALA A 81 12.06 6.84 0.66
N TYR A 82 11.36 6.48 -0.40
CA TYR A 82 11.04 7.38 -1.52
C TYR A 82 9.64 7.96 -1.40
N ASP A 83 9.54 9.26 -1.16
CA ASP A 83 8.27 10.01 -1.09
C ASP A 83 7.60 10.23 -2.47
N ARG A 84 8.40 10.35 -3.53
CA ARG A 84 7.90 10.66 -4.91
C ARG A 84 7.12 9.53 -5.58
N HIS A 85 7.19 8.31 -5.08
CA HIS A 85 6.49 7.16 -5.66
C HIS A 85 5.09 6.94 -5.07
N ALA A 86 4.68 7.77 -4.11
CA ALA A 86 3.34 7.66 -3.53
C ALA A 86 2.23 7.80 -4.59
N ILE A 87 2.43 8.62 -5.63
CA ILE A 87 1.48 8.77 -6.73
C ILE A 87 1.36 7.46 -7.53
N ARG A 88 2.49 6.80 -7.85
CA ARG A 88 2.47 5.50 -8.54
C ARG A 88 1.94 4.36 -7.65
N ALA A 89 2.15 4.43 -6.34
CA ALA A 89 1.53 3.50 -5.40
C ALA A 89 0.00 3.56 -5.44
N PHE A 90 -0.53 4.73 -5.73
CA PHE A 90 -1.97 4.94 -5.96
C PHE A 90 -2.44 4.23 -7.23
N GLU A 91 -1.68 4.31 -8.31
CA GLU A 91 -1.98 3.67 -9.60
C GLU A 91 -2.11 2.15 -9.51
N VAL A 92 -1.33 1.51 -8.63
CA VAL A 92 -1.35 0.05 -8.43
C VAL A 92 -2.23 -0.39 -7.26
N ASN A 93 -3.08 0.51 -6.75
CA ASN A 93 -4.06 0.19 -5.70
C ASN A 93 -3.45 -0.32 -4.39
N ALA A 94 -2.29 0.22 -4.01
CA ALA A 94 -1.74 -0.04 -2.70
C ALA A 94 -2.74 0.34 -1.61
N LEU A 95 -2.82 -0.49 -0.59
CA LEU A 95 -3.71 -0.23 0.54
C LEU A 95 -3.21 0.95 1.36
N ASP A 96 -1.89 1.09 1.46
CA ASP A 96 -1.24 2.13 2.24
C ASP A 96 0.23 2.34 1.84
N TYR A 97 0.83 3.38 2.42
CA TYR A 97 2.20 3.82 2.20
C TYR A 97 2.85 4.25 3.52
N VAL A 98 3.99 3.68 3.84
CA VAL A 98 4.76 3.96 5.07
C VAL A 98 6.16 4.39 4.66
N LEU A 99 6.58 5.58 5.09
CA LEU A 99 7.94 6.07 4.85
C LEU A 99 8.94 5.47 5.84
N LYS A 100 10.14 5.18 5.35
CA LYS A 100 11.31 4.90 6.19
C LYS A 100 11.93 6.23 6.67
N PRO A 101 12.37 6.36 7.93
CA PRO A 101 12.35 5.33 8.96
C PRO A 101 10.92 5.00 9.43
N VAL A 102 10.66 3.71 9.62
CA VAL A 102 9.31 3.24 9.96
C VAL A 102 8.89 3.71 11.34
N ASP A 103 7.86 4.53 11.39
CA ASP A 103 7.18 4.87 12.64
C ASP A 103 6.26 3.70 13.05
N PRO A 104 6.46 3.10 14.25
CA PRO A 104 5.65 1.98 14.71
C PRO A 104 4.15 2.28 14.79
N ILE A 105 3.77 3.52 15.15
CA ILE A 105 2.37 3.95 15.21
C ILE A 105 1.77 3.95 13.80
N ARG A 106 2.49 4.54 12.86
CA ARG A 106 2.05 4.62 11.46
C ARG A 106 1.94 3.24 10.80
N LEU A 107 2.90 2.35 11.07
CA LEU A 107 2.83 0.97 10.60
C LEU A 107 1.61 0.26 11.18
N ARG A 108 1.34 0.42 12.48
CA ARG A 108 0.17 -0.16 13.15
C ARG A 108 -1.14 0.29 12.49
N GLU A 109 -1.30 1.57 12.21
CA GLU A 109 -2.47 2.10 11.51
C GLU A 109 -2.67 1.48 10.12
N ALA A 110 -1.56 1.28 9.37
CA ALA A 110 -1.59 0.62 8.07
C ALA A 110 -2.03 -0.85 8.18
N LEU A 111 -1.50 -1.57 9.18
CA LEU A 111 -1.87 -2.96 9.46
C LEU A 111 -3.34 -3.11 9.89
N ASP A 112 -3.85 -2.18 10.68
CA ASP A 112 -5.27 -2.17 11.06
C ASP A 112 -6.20 -1.94 9.84
N ARG A 113 -5.76 -1.11 8.88
CA ARG A 113 -6.46 -0.97 7.60
C ARG A 113 -6.43 -2.27 6.80
N ALA A 114 -5.27 -2.95 6.78
CA ALA A 114 -5.12 -4.24 6.10
C ALA A 114 -6.02 -5.33 6.71
N ALA A 115 -6.07 -5.41 8.03
CA ALA A 115 -6.93 -6.36 8.74
C ALA A 115 -8.42 -6.14 8.41
N ARG A 116 -8.87 -4.88 8.40
CA ARG A 116 -10.23 -4.53 8.00
C ARG A 116 -10.54 -4.87 6.53
N ALA A 117 -9.59 -4.62 5.64
CA ALA A 117 -9.74 -4.93 4.22
C ALA A 117 -9.78 -6.44 3.98
N HIS A 118 -8.91 -7.20 4.66
CA HIS A 118 -8.87 -8.66 4.59
C HIS A 118 -10.18 -9.28 5.11
N GLY A 119 -10.71 -8.81 6.23
CA GLY A 119 -11.98 -9.30 6.81
C GLY A 119 -13.23 -9.00 5.98
N ALA A 120 -13.16 -8.05 5.05
CA ALA A 120 -14.31 -7.67 4.21
C ALA A 120 -14.62 -8.66 3.06
N GLY A 121 -13.79 -9.69 2.86
CA GLY A 121 -13.97 -10.77 1.89
C GLY A 121 -13.62 -10.39 0.43
N PRO A 122 -13.39 -11.39 -0.43
CA PRO A 122 -12.86 -11.22 -1.78
C PRO A 122 -13.76 -10.43 -2.75
N ARG A 123 -15.06 -10.44 -2.55
CA ARG A 123 -16.03 -9.75 -3.43
C ARG A 123 -15.92 -8.21 -3.40
N ARG A 124 -15.48 -7.63 -2.29
CA ARG A 124 -15.24 -6.18 -2.19
C ARG A 124 -13.84 -5.79 -2.68
N GLN A 125 -12.87 -6.70 -2.59
CA GLN A 125 -11.52 -6.48 -3.07
C GLN A 125 -11.44 -6.47 -4.59
N THR A 126 -12.10 -7.42 -5.29
CA THR A 126 -12.14 -7.47 -6.76
C THR A 126 -12.77 -6.23 -7.38
N SER A 127 -13.85 -5.73 -6.82
CA SER A 127 -14.51 -4.53 -7.36
C SER A 127 -13.68 -3.25 -7.11
N ARG A 128 -12.93 -3.16 -6.02
CA ARG A 128 -12.01 -2.06 -5.75
C ARG A 128 -10.74 -2.15 -6.60
N ARG A 129 -10.19 -3.37 -6.77
CA ARG A 129 -9.02 -3.65 -7.62
C ARG A 129 -9.31 -3.36 -9.10
N ALA A 130 -10.45 -3.83 -9.64
CA ALA A 130 -10.84 -3.60 -11.02
C ALA A 130 -11.05 -2.11 -11.35
N LYS A 131 -11.63 -1.34 -10.42
CA LYS A 131 -11.84 0.11 -10.59
C LYS A 131 -10.54 0.92 -10.62
N ALA A 132 -9.55 0.54 -9.82
CA ALA A 132 -8.29 1.27 -9.78
C ALA A 132 -7.36 0.93 -10.95
N LEU A 133 -7.45 -0.28 -11.51
CA LEU A 133 -6.76 -0.66 -12.74
C LEU A 133 -7.27 0.10 -13.95
N ALA A 134 -8.58 0.32 -14.04
CA ALA A 134 -9.18 1.15 -15.07
C ALA A 134 -8.70 2.61 -14.97
N ALA A 135 -8.48 3.11 -13.76
CA ALA A 135 -7.96 4.47 -13.52
C ALA A 135 -6.46 4.61 -13.85
N ALA A 136 -5.68 3.53 -13.75
CA ALA A 136 -4.23 3.53 -14.02
C ALA A 136 -3.85 3.34 -15.49
N GLY A 137 -4.80 3.16 -16.40
CA GLY A 137 -4.53 3.01 -17.84
C GLY A 137 -3.76 1.73 -18.21
N LEU A 138 -3.66 0.76 -17.32
CA LEU A 138 -2.96 -0.52 -17.50
C LEU A 138 -3.88 -1.64 -18.01
N ALA A 139 -4.49 -1.41 -19.14
CA ALA A 139 -5.28 -2.33 -19.93
C ALA A 139 -6.80 -2.30 -19.74
N VAL A 140 -7.43 -2.40 -20.91
CA VAL A 140 -8.82 -2.71 -21.22
C VAL A 140 -9.80 -1.56 -21.14
N ALA A 141 -10.06 -0.99 -22.34
CA ALA A 141 -11.20 -0.17 -22.77
C ALA A 141 -11.64 0.99 -21.84
N PRO A 142 -11.86 2.18 -22.39
CA PRO A 142 -12.18 3.36 -21.60
C PRO A 142 -13.55 3.22 -20.96
N THR A 143 -13.56 2.84 -19.71
CA THR A 143 -14.68 3.15 -18.82
C THR A 143 -14.41 4.52 -18.23
N GLU A 144 -15.35 5.41 -18.26
CA GLU A 144 -15.32 6.73 -17.64
C GLU A 144 -14.62 6.68 -16.27
N PRO A 145 -13.73 7.65 -15.91
CA PRO A 145 -13.10 7.66 -14.62
C PRO A 145 -14.18 7.71 -13.54
N GLY A 146 -14.28 6.65 -12.76
CA GLY A 146 -15.18 6.60 -11.62
C GLY A 146 -14.75 7.66 -10.59
N PRO A 147 -15.63 8.02 -9.65
CA PRO A 147 -15.31 9.01 -8.62
C PRO A 147 -14.08 8.57 -7.82
N LEU A 148 -13.16 9.51 -7.59
CA LEU A 148 -12.00 9.33 -6.72
C LEU A 148 -12.47 8.82 -5.36
N GLU A 149 -12.00 7.65 -4.95
CA GLU A 149 -12.35 7.09 -3.63
C GLU A 149 -11.37 7.51 -2.54
N ARG A 150 -10.12 7.88 -2.91
CA ARG A 150 -9.06 8.27 -1.97
C ARG A 150 -8.17 9.36 -2.52
N ILE A 151 -7.66 10.19 -1.61
CA ILE A 151 -6.68 11.24 -1.90
C ILE A 151 -5.44 10.96 -1.06
N VAL A 152 -4.26 11.15 -1.65
CA VAL A 152 -3.00 11.19 -0.89
C VAL A 152 -2.85 12.59 -0.32
N ALA A 153 -2.91 12.70 0.99
CA ALA A 153 -2.63 13.93 1.70
C ALA A 153 -1.23 13.86 2.33
N ARG A 154 -0.50 14.96 2.27
CA ARG A 154 0.79 15.13 2.93
C ARG A 154 0.60 16.01 4.17
N ASP A 155 0.95 15.48 5.34
CA ASP A 155 0.98 16.20 6.60
C ASP A 155 2.43 16.22 7.13
N GLY A 156 3.14 17.31 6.87
CA GLY A 156 4.58 17.41 7.10
C GLY A 156 5.35 16.37 6.26
N ASP A 157 6.07 15.46 6.91
CA ASP A 157 6.79 14.36 6.27
C ASP A 157 5.95 13.07 6.13
N ARG A 158 4.66 13.12 6.49
CA ARG A 158 3.77 11.96 6.45
C ARG A 158 2.87 12.01 5.23
N LEU A 159 2.82 10.87 4.52
CA LEU A 159 1.82 10.62 3.49
C LEU A 159 0.71 9.75 4.07
N THR A 160 -0.52 10.20 3.92
CA THR A 160 -1.70 9.50 4.43
C THR A 160 -2.72 9.36 3.32
N PHE A 161 -3.29 8.17 3.18
CA PHE A 161 -4.43 7.96 2.29
C PHE A 161 -5.71 8.37 3.01
N VAL A 162 -6.38 9.39 2.47
CA VAL A 162 -7.65 9.91 2.97
C VAL A 162 -8.75 9.39 2.06
N ASP A 163 -9.76 8.75 2.65
CA ASP A 163 -10.96 8.35 1.93
C ASP A 163 -11.76 9.61 1.56
N VAL A 164 -12.08 9.78 0.27
CA VAL A 164 -12.84 10.97 -0.20
C VAL A 164 -14.20 11.07 0.51
N ALA A 165 -14.82 9.94 0.80
CA ALA A 165 -16.09 9.90 1.54
C ALA A 165 -15.97 10.36 2.99
N ALA A 166 -14.75 10.42 3.54
CA ALA A 166 -14.47 10.91 4.89
C ALA A 166 -14.08 12.39 4.92
N VAL A 167 -13.90 13.03 3.77
CA VAL A 167 -13.54 14.45 3.68
C VAL A 167 -14.79 15.29 3.88
N ASP A 168 -14.79 16.09 4.95
CA ASP A 168 -15.92 16.98 5.25
C ASP A 168 -15.92 18.20 4.31
N TRP A 169 -14.74 18.78 4.09
CA TRP A 169 -14.55 19.93 3.17
C TRP A 169 -13.07 20.12 2.83
N ILE A 170 -12.82 20.89 1.79
CA ILE A 170 -11.48 21.19 1.24
C ILE A 170 -11.27 22.71 1.29
N GLU A 171 -10.14 23.12 1.85
CA GLU A 171 -9.72 24.53 1.93
C GLU A 171 -8.56 24.78 0.99
N ALA A 172 -8.65 25.86 0.21
CA ALA A 172 -7.54 26.31 -0.63
C ALA A 172 -6.57 27.18 0.19
N CYS A 173 -5.31 26.73 0.32
CA CYS A 173 -4.25 27.40 1.07
C CYS A 173 -3.07 27.73 0.15
N GLY A 174 -3.16 28.82 -0.60
CA GLY A 174 -2.12 29.23 -1.56
C GLY A 174 -1.94 28.21 -2.69
N ASN A 175 -0.77 27.55 -2.77
CA ASN A 175 -0.47 26.55 -3.78
C ASN A 175 -0.86 25.12 -3.34
N TYR A 176 -1.50 24.97 -2.21
CA TYR A 176 -1.90 23.68 -1.62
C TYR A 176 -3.38 23.66 -1.34
N VAL A 177 -3.92 22.48 -1.14
CA VAL A 177 -5.26 22.27 -0.59
C VAL A 177 -5.13 21.55 0.74
N GLN A 178 -5.94 21.94 1.70
CA GLN A 178 -6.05 21.27 3.00
C GLN A 178 -7.35 20.47 3.05
N LEU A 179 -7.24 19.19 3.41
CA LEU A 179 -8.39 18.31 3.58
C LEU A 179 -8.81 18.30 5.04
N HIS A 180 -10.08 18.53 5.31
CA HIS A 180 -10.67 18.45 6.64
C HIS A 180 -11.45 17.15 6.78
N VAL A 181 -11.08 16.34 7.80
CA VAL A 181 -11.65 15.03 8.09
C VAL A 181 -11.94 14.93 9.59
N GLY A 182 -13.13 15.25 10.02
CA GLY A 182 -13.48 15.40 11.43
C GLY A 182 -12.54 16.40 12.12
N PRO A 183 -11.87 16.01 13.22
CA PRO A 183 -10.93 16.90 13.92
C PRO A 183 -9.54 16.99 13.26
N ARG A 184 -9.26 16.22 12.20
CA ARG A 184 -7.95 16.14 11.55
C ARG A 184 -7.89 17.03 10.31
N ARG A 185 -6.71 17.59 10.07
CA ARG A 185 -6.37 18.36 8.86
C ARG A 185 -5.17 17.68 8.19
N TYR A 186 -5.22 17.62 6.86
CA TYR A 186 -4.17 17.03 6.04
C TYR A 186 -3.77 17.96 4.91
#